data_2277832734416894af3c745b88a40830
#
_entry.id   2277832734416894af3c745b88a40830
#
_cell.length_a   1.000
_cell.length_b   1.000
_cell.length_c   1.000
_cell.angle_alpha   90.00
_cell.angle_beta   90.00
_cell.angle_gamma   90.00
#
_symmetry.space_group_name_H-M   'P 1'
#
loop_
_entity.id
_entity.type
_entity.pdbx_description
1 polymer ?
#
loop_
_entity_poly.entity_id
_entity_poly.type
_entity_poly.pdbx_seq_one_letter_code
_entity_poly.pdbx_strand_id
1 'polypeptide(L)'
;MKYRVSVFNEEGEHVLCGAEFGEYRGDYSFGGVSVSLSSKKIGDGLVLFTLTASGKGKCYLSLCGEGEAEFCSFNDFCREEHVFRQSPHDPKMYNFRIDGSAVPMVAAVSDTTDIFVSDHPGTCDNYTTQHVLPGEKKFYLSSGDPGGIPNLPEGREGCVIPPHDPYYHDLSVKPHVFSFLWVKSRAKDIKAIRKDVFVAIERAWGTGSDSVYRAVCFGANYMHLRKNETKTSDIWIVAGLQYSTHQYDRDSFWQTFIVSKEAERQCYLAHSADAVREAENPLFYIIWSYRVYKNGGEIDGDMFRVAFDRMMQGLRFVGDGRYCPEGRPDGSFRNWFDICCYEKDDADAYSQGLCVTALRAAEELGYDTCGFYPRAIEYYKTLFNGEFVQMSAKKPYLAVDFTIGDLLHCVLFGTTFIPDGMVLKTYRRIMDGKANTPYGVKVVAAPDGDFLPMEAFGAYGYVHPWMAQLDVGRYANGGSYHIYEMLFHIAAHLHGAKDAVDNMIRRLFIDLDYDGATHEYMHTVRGFGSKANQGWNAAVYAIWDTLCRRGDGDRRFFDAAEKKFREI
;
A
#
# COMPACT_ATOMS: atom_id res chain seq x y z
N MET A 1 -12.47 7.65 -31.14
CA MET A 1 -11.11 7.81 -30.55
C MET A 1 -10.04 7.71 -31.63
N LYS A 2 -9.02 8.56 -31.55
CA LYS A 2 -7.78 8.44 -32.34
C LYS A 2 -6.66 8.06 -31.39
N TYR A 3 -5.82 7.13 -31.80
CA TYR A 3 -4.69 6.68 -31.01
C TYR A 3 -3.39 6.92 -31.76
N ARG A 4 -2.33 7.29 -31.06
CA ARG A 4 -1.01 7.48 -31.64
C ARG A 4 0.07 6.96 -30.68
N VAL A 5 1.15 6.50 -31.25
CA VAL A 5 2.37 6.14 -30.53
C VAL A 5 3.38 7.26 -30.68
N SER A 6 3.97 7.66 -29.59
CA SER A 6 4.89 8.78 -29.52
C SER A 6 6.15 8.43 -28.72
N VAL A 7 7.20 9.17 -28.99
CA VAL A 7 8.43 9.23 -28.19
C VAL A 7 8.57 10.63 -27.64
N PHE A 8 8.90 10.74 -26.38
CA PHE A 8 9.21 11.99 -25.72
C PHE A 8 10.70 12.05 -25.38
N ASN A 9 11.32 13.14 -25.69
CA ASN A 9 12.69 13.48 -25.30
C ASN A 9 12.72 14.93 -24.76
N GLU A 10 13.89 15.45 -24.48
CA GLU A 10 14.06 16.82 -23.95
C GLU A 10 13.57 17.91 -24.95
N GLU A 11 13.42 17.58 -26.22
CA GLU A 11 12.91 18.49 -27.26
C GLU A 11 11.37 18.46 -27.36
N GLY A 12 10.70 17.45 -26.75
CA GLY A 12 9.25 17.31 -26.72
C GLY A 12 8.72 16.00 -27.30
N GLU A 13 7.45 16.02 -27.74
CA GLU A 13 6.76 14.86 -28.33
C GLU A 13 7.12 14.70 -29.83
N HIS A 14 7.53 13.49 -30.21
CA HIS A 14 7.70 13.04 -31.58
C HIS A 14 6.71 11.93 -31.90
N VAL A 15 5.66 12.23 -32.66
CA VAL A 15 4.66 11.25 -33.07
C VAL A 15 5.26 10.30 -34.10
N LEU A 16 5.26 9.02 -33.80
CA LEU A 16 5.78 7.98 -34.70
C LEU A 16 4.75 7.57 -35.75
N CYS A 17 3.55 7.24 -35.26
CA CYS A 17 2.45 6.80 -36.13
C CYS A 17 1.10 6.87 -35.41
N GLY A 18 0.01 6.81 -36.21
CA GLY A 18 -1.30 6.42 -35.68
C GLY A 18 -1.30 4.95 -35.27
N ALA A 19 -1.89 4.64 -34.13
CA ALA A 19 -2.07 3.25 -33.70
C ALA A 19 -3.44 2.74 -34.17
N GLU A 20 -3.44 1.60 -34.84
CA GLU A 20 -4.64 0.89 -35.27
C GLU A 20 -4.67 -0.51 -34.62
N PHE A 21 -5.89 -0.99 -34.36
CA PHE A 21 -6.07 -2.32 -33.80
C PHE A 21 -5.75 -3.40 -34.85
N GLY A 22 -4.58 -4.01 -34.77
CA GLY A 22 -4.15 -5.02 -35.71
C GLY A 22 -2.66 -5.32 -35.62
N GLU A 23 -2.16 -6.10 -36.58
CA GLU A 23 -0.74 -6.40 -36.68
C GLU A 23 -0.03 -5.24 -37.43
N TYR A 24 1.07 -4.80 -36.85
CA TYR A 24 1.84 -3.68 -37.36
C TYR A 24 3.34 -3.87 -37.16
N ARG A 25 4.14 -3.32 -38.03
CA ARG A 25 5.59 -3.22 -37.88
C ARG A 25 6.11 -1.96 -38.54
N GLY A 26 6.94 -1.20 -37.84
CA GLY A 26 7.58 0.00 -38.35
C GLY A 26 8.86 0.32 -37.59
N ASP A 27 9.80 0.94 -38.30
CA ASP A 27 11.05 1.42 -37.73
C ASP A 27 11.15 2.94 -37.97
N TYR A 28 11.54 3.67 -36.94
CA TYR A 28 11.58 5.13 -36.91
C TYR A 28 12.93 5.60 -36.38
N SER A 29 13.41 6.75 -36.85
CA SER A 29 14.65 7.35 -36.34
C SER A 29 14.53 8.86 -36.26
N PHE A 30 14.97 9.45 -35.17
CA PHE A 30 15.03 10.90 -34.96
C PHE A 30 16.08 11.22 -33.89
N GLY A 31 16.81 12.32 -34.04
CA GLY A 31 17.69 12.86 -33.00
C GLY A 31 18.69 11.86 -32.38
N GLY A 32 19.15 10.86 -33.15
CA GLY A 32 20.06 9.80 -32.62
C GLY A 32 19.35 8.66 -31.90
N VAL A 33 18.02 8.68 -31.80
CA VAL A 33 17.18 7.62 -31.25
C VAL A 33 16.56 6.82 -32.40
N SER A 34 16.63 5.50 -32.32
CA SER A 34 15.94 4.57 -33.22
C SER A 34 14.88 3.82 -32.45
N VAL A 35 13.65 3.76 -32.98
CA VAL A 35 12.53 3.06 -32.36
C VAL A 35 11.96 2.05 -33.33
N SER A 36 11.90 0.79 -32.92
CA SER A 36 11.11 -0.24 -33.61
C SER A 36 9.78 -0.44 -32.89
N LEU A 37 8.71 -0.46 -33.66
CA LEU A 37 7.35 -0.76 -33.21
C LEU A 37 6.87 -2.04 -33.87
N SER A 38 6.38 -2.98 -33.09
CA SER A 38 5.71 -4.17 -33.60
C SER A 38 4.43 -4.43 -32.81
N SER A 39 3.44 -5.04 -33.47
CA SER A 39 2.27 -5.56 -32.79
C SER A 39 1.95 -6.97 -33.22
N LYS A 40 1.37 -7.75 -32.33
CA LYS A 40 1.01 -9.15 -32.52
C LYS A 40 -0.40 -9.41 -31.99
N LYS A 41 -1.25 -10.01 -32.82
CA LYS A 41 -2.55 -10.51 -32.37
C LYS A 41 -2.35 -11.70 -31.44
N ILE A 42 -2.83 -11.59 -30.18
CA ILE A 42 -2.77 -12.65 -29.16
C ILE A 42 -4.05 -13.47 -29.17
N GLY A 43 -5.18 -12.85 -29.54
CA GLY A 43 -6.49 -13.47 -29.60
C GLY A 43 -7.53 -12.52 -30.18
N ASP A 44 -8.78 -12.98 -30.23
CA ASP A 44 -9.85 -12.10 -30.67
C ASP A 44 -10.03 -10.93 -29.70
N GLY A 45 -10.01 -9.72 -30.25
CA GLY A 45 -10.10 -8.51 -29.44
C GLY A 45 -8.85 -8.18 -28.60
N LEU A 46 -7.69 -8.83 -28.84
CA LEU A 46 -6.47 -8.63 -28.04
C LEU A 46 -5.22 -8.55 -28.92
N VAL A 47 -4.51 -7.43 -28.84
CA VAL A 47 -3.26 -7.16 -29.54
C VAL A 47 -2.18 -6.70 -28.56
N LEU A 48 -1.00 -7.30 -28.63
CA LEU A 48 0.19 -6.85 -27.89
C LEU A 48 1.02 -5.93 -28.79
N PHE A 49 1.32 -4.74 -28.31
CA PHE A 49 2.24 -3.79 -28.90
C PHE A 49 3.57 -3.82 -28.15
N THR A 50 4.67 -3.77 -28.88
CA THR A 50 6.02 -3.68 -28.32
C THR A 50 6.80 -2.60 -29.04
N LEU A 51 7.33 -1.65 -28.28
CA LEU A 51 8.21 -0.58 -28.74
C LEU A 51 9.60 -0.82 -28.14
N THR A 52 10.63 -0.71 -28.97
CA THR A 52 12.01 -0.80 -28.53
C THR A 52 12.76 0.44 -28.98
N ALA A 53 13.22 1.25 -28.04
CA ALA A 53 14.06 2.42 -28.30
C ALA A 53 15.53 2.07 -28.04
N SER A 54 16.42 2.52 -28.92
CA SER A 54 17.87 2.34 -28.83
C SER A 54 18.60 3.54 -29.43
N GLY A 55 19.90 3.66 -29.14
CA GLY A 55 20.70 4.75 -29.65
C GLY A 55 21.37 5.58 -28.56
N LYS A 56 21.45 6.88 -28.77
CA LYS A 56 22.05 7.83 -27.82
C LYS A 56 21.01 8.85 -27.39
N GLY A 57 21.04 9.25 -26.13
CA GLY A 57 20.13 10.23 -25.56
C GLY A 57 19.14 9.62 -24.59
N LYS A 58 18.22 10.45 -24.14
CA LYS A 58 17.20 10.10 -23.13
C LYS A 58 15.81 10.22 -23.73
N CYS A 59 14.96 9.22 -23.53
CA CYS A 59 13.57 9.28 -23.97
C CYS A 59 12.64 8.41 -23.11
N TYR A 60 11.34 8.59 -23.26
CA TYR A 60 10.33 7.62 -22.89
C TYR A 60 9.33 7.40 -24.02
N LEU A 61 8.65 6.28 -23.99
CA LEU A 61 7.70 5.83 -25.00
C LEU A 61 6.28 5.98 -24.47
N SER A 62 5.34 6.35 -25.32
CA SER A 62 3.97 6.62 -24.91
C SER A 62 2.95 6.19 -25.96
N LEU A 63 1.81 5.68 -25.49
CA LEU A 63 0.56 5.62 -26.23
C LEU A 63 -0.30 6.82 -25.81
N CYS A 64 -0.79 7.58 -26.76
CA CYS A 64 -1.74 8.67 -26.54
C CYS A 64 -3.07 8.36 -27.23
N GLY A 65 -4.17 8.59 -26.52
CA GLY A 65 -5.52 8.57 -27.07
C GLY A 65 -6.21 9.92 -26.96
N GLU A 66 -6.98 10.30 -27.98
CA GLU A 66 -7.70 11.56 -28.05
C GLU A 66 -9.08 11.36 -28.67
N GLY A 67 -10.11 11.96 -28.08
CA GLY A 67 -11.49 11.96 -28.59
C GLY A 67 -12.55 11.81 -27.52
N GLU A 68 -13.79 11.73 -27.97
CA GLU A 68 -14.97 11.62 -27.10
C GLU A 68 -15.06 10.20 -26.51
N ALA A 69 -14.68 10.06 -25.26
CA ALA A 69 -14.86 8.86 -24.46
C ALA A 69 -14.85 9.21 -22.98
N GLU A 70 -15.42 8.37 -22.17
CA GLU A 70 -15.20 8.39 -20.74
C GLU A 70 -13.93 7.59 -20.43
N PHE A 71 -12.95 8.23 -19.75
CA PHE A 71 -11.72 7.57 -19.40
C PHE A 71 -11.77 7.05 -17.96
N CYS A 72 -11.31 5.83 -17.76
CA CYS A 72 -11.11 5.28 -16.44
C CYS A 72 -9.77 4.55 -16.33
N SER A 73 -9.19 4.58 -15.14
CA SER A 73 -8.01 3.80 -14.77
C SER A 73 -8.41 2.57 -13.94
N PHE A 74 -7.47 1.66 -13.71
CA PHE A 74 -7.72 0.47 -12.90
C PHE A 74 -8.21 0.81 -11.48
N ASN A 75 -7.78 1.94 -10.94
CA ASN A 75 -8.12 2.40 -9.60
C ASN A 75 -9.27 3.42 -9.57
N ASP A 76 -9.99 3.59 -10.67
CA ASP A 76 -11.12 4.51 -10.77
C ASP A 76 -12.38 4.09 -9.97
N PHE A 77 -12.19 3.29 -8.92
CA PHE A 77 -13.24 3.01 -7.93
C PHE A 77 -13.77 4.25 -7.22
N CYS A 78 -13.00 5.28 -7.26
CA CYS A 78 -13.29 6.50 -6.56
C CYS A 78 -14.36 7.37 -7.21
N ARG A 79 -15.06 6.90 -8.23
CA ARG A 79 -16.17 7.66 -8.86
C ARG A 79 -17.47 7.63 -8.08
N GLU A 80 -17.64 6.67 -7.18
CA GLU A 80 -18.83 6.69 -6.35
C GLU A 80 -18.74 7.82 -5.31
N GLU A 81 -19.80 8.59 -5.22
CA GLU A 81 -19.95 9.80 -4.40
C GLU A 81 -19.48 9.65 -2.93
N HIS A 82 -19.40 8.44 -2.42
CA HIS A 82 -19.11 8.15 -1.01
C HIS A 82 -17.66 8.41 -0.61
N VAL A 83 -16.70 8.18 -1.49
CA VAL A 83 -15.28 8.41 -1.18
C VAL A 83 -14.94 9.89 -1.26
N PHE A 84 -15.60 10.63 -2.16
CA PHE A 84 -15.31 12.05 -2.40
C PHE A 84 -16.01 13.00 -1.46
N ARG A 85 -17.18 12.67 -0.96
CA ARG A 85 -17.89 13.49 0.06
C ARG A 85 -17.18 13.53 1.41
N GLN A 86 -16.23 12.63 1.65
CA GLN A 86 -15.50 12.55 2.92
C GLN A 86 -14.11 13.20 2.87
N SER A 87 -13.61 13.50 1.69
CA SER A 87 -12.43 14.33 1.55
C SER A 87 -12.85 15.79 1.63
N PRO A 88 -12.18 16.64 2.44
CA PRO A 88 -12.40 18.09 2.39
C PRO A 88 -11.97 18.69 1.04
N HIS A 89 -11.57 17.86 0.08
CA HIS A 89 -11.02 18.25 -1.20
C HIS A 89 -12.11 18.27 -2.25
N ASP A 90 -12.25 19.41 -2.93
CA ASP A 90 -13.23 19.70 -3.97
C ASP A 90 -13.12 18.72 -5.15
N PRO A 91 -14.23 18.13 -5.62
CA PRO A 91 -14.25 17.23 -6.77
C PRO A 91 -13.74 17.84 -8.10
N LYS A 92 -13.56 19.16 -8.16
CA LYS A 92 -12.96 19.82 -9.33
C LYS A 92 -11.46 19.54 -9.53
N MET A 93 -10.78 18.89 -8.55
CA MET A 93 -9.37 18.50 -8.66
C MET A 93 -9.08 17.36 -9.63
N TYR A 94 -10.10 16.71 -10.19
CA TYR A 94 -9.95 15.50 -11.00
C TYR A 94 -9.75 15.73 -12.50
N ASN A 95 -9.45 16.91 -12.91
CA ASN A 95 -9.10 17.17 -14.32
C ASN A 95 -7.71 16.63 -14.71
N PHE A 96 -6.98 16.10 -13.74
CA PHE A 96 -5.63 15.58 -13.95
C PHE A 96 -5.36 14.39 -13.01
N ARG A 97 -4.87 13.28 -13.57
CA ARG A 97 -4.40 12.12 -12.82
C ARG A 97 -3.08 11.63 -13.37
N ILE A 98 -2.08 11.57 -12.51
CA ILE A 98 -0.92 10.67 -12.65
C ILE A 98 -1.21 9.50 -11.71
N ASP A 99 -1.38 8.33 -12.28
CA ASP A 99 -1.76 7.15 -11.51
C ASP A 99 -0.57 6.18 -11.49
N GLY A 100 0.03 5.97 -10.34
CA GLY A 100 1.02 4.93 -10.07
C GLY A 100 0.34 3.63 -9.69
N SER A 101 -0.57 3.15 -10.51
CA SER A 101 -1.29 1.90 -10.26
C SER A 101 -0.42 0.68 -10.45
N ALA A 102 -0.62 -0.37 -9.64
CA ALA A 102 -0.03 -1.69 -9.87
C ALA A 102 -0.46 -2.30 -11.21
N VAL A 103 -1.55 -1.82 -11.79
CA VAL A 103 -1.97 -2.11 -13.16
C VAL A 103 -2.06 -0.81 -13.92
N PRO A 104 -0.98 -0.34 -14.55
CA PRO A 104 -1.03 0.82 -15.42
C PRO A 104 -1.98 0.53 -16.59
N MET A 105 -3.17 1.11 -16.52
CA MET A 105 -4.26 0.85 -17.44
C MET A 105 -5.07 2.12 -17.69
N VAL A 106 -5.43 2.35 -18.94
CA VAL A 106 -6.45 3.33 -19.32
C VAL A 106 -7.52 2.62 -20.16
N ALA A 107 -8.78 2.77 -19.79
CA ALA A 107 -9.91 2.39 -20.61
C ALA A 107 -10.62 3.63 -21.17
N ALA A 108 -10.90 3.61 -22.46
CA ALA A 108 -11.70 4.61 -23.16
C ALA A 108 -13.08 4.00 -23.44
N VAL A 109 -14.06 4.40 -22.66
CA VAL A 109 -15.44 3.88 -22.70
C VAL A 109 -16.28 4.75 -23.62
N SER A 110 -16.79 4.15 -24.70
CA SER A 110 -17.72 4.75 -25.66
C SER A 110 -18.75 3.69 -26.08
N ASP A 111 -19.19 3.62 -27.32
CA ASP A 111 -20.04 2.51 -27.81
C ASP A 111 -19.32 1.16 -27.67
N THR A 112 -18.04 1.12 -27.87
CA THR A 112 -17.12 0.04 -27.50
C THR A 112 -16.10 0.56 -26.50
N THR A 113 -15.47 -0.34 -25.75
CA THR A 113 -14.44 0.02 -24.77
C THR A 113 -13.08 -0.42 -25.31
N ASP A 114 -12.18 0.52 -25.46
CA ASP A 114 -10.77 0.27 -25.74
C ASP A 114 -9.99 0.31 -24.42
N ILE A 115 -9.36 -0.80 -24.05
CA ILE A 115 -8.58 -0.92 -22.82
C ILE A 115 -7.10 -1.07 -23.20
N PHE A 116 -6.25 -0.27 -22.59
CA PHE A 116 -4.80 -0.32 -22.76
C PHE A 116 -4.15 -0.65 -21.43
N VAL A 117 -3.34 -1.69 -21.40
CA VAL A 117 -2.66 -2.18 -20.20
C VAL A 117 -1.18 -2.31 -20.49
N SER A 118 -0.32 -1.73 -19.65
CA SER A 118 1.13 -1.91 -19.82
C SER A 118 1.61 -3.29 -19.39
N ASP A 119 2.81 -3.65 -19.82
CA ASP A 119 3.42 -4.97 -19.67
C ASP A 119 3.94 -5.32 -18.27
N HIS A 120 3.85 -4.41 -17.31
CA HIS A 120 4.38 -4.62 -15.96
C HIS A 120 3.34 -4.49 -14.83
N PRO A 121 2.12 -5.06 -15.00
CA PRO A 121 1.15 -5.01 -13.93
C PRO A 121 1.67 -5.76 -12.69
N GLY A 122 1.44 -5.21 -11.52
CA GLY A 122 1.79 -5.83 -10.25
C GLY A 122 3.25 -5.70 -9.82
N THR A 123 4.10 -4.96 -10.56
CA THR A 123 5.48 -4.69 -10.16
C THR A 123 5.72 -3.19 -10.01
N CYS A 124 6.48 -2.81 -8.98
CA CYS A 124 6.95 -1.42 -8.80
C CYS A 124 8.24 -1.13 -9.55
N ASP A 125 8.81 -2.11 -10.24
CA ASP A 125 10.16 -2.03 -10.75
C ASP A 125 10.26 -1.28 -12.07
N ASN A 126 9.12 -1.09 -12.73
CA ASN A 126 9.04 -0.45 -14.01
C ASN A 126 8.20 0.82 -13.93
N TYR A 127 8.79 1.88 -14.41
CA TYR A 127 8.19 3.19 -14.41
C TYR A 127 7.17 3.29 -15.53
N THR A 128 5.92 3.02 -15.24
CA THR A 128 4.81 3.25 -16.18
C THR A 128 3.83 4.22 -15.54
N THR A 129 3.57 5.30 -16.26
CA THR A 129 2.63 6.34 -15.83
C THR A 129 1.40 6.34 -16.71
N GLN A 130 0.29 6.71 -16.15
CA GLN A 130 -0.94 6.97 -16.89
C GLN A 130 -1.44 8.37 -16.53
N HIS A 131 -1.68 9.15 -17.56
CA HIS A 131 -2.20 10.50 -17.45
C HIS A 131 -3.55 10.54 -18.11
N VAL A 132 -4.58 10.91 -17.39
CA VAL A 132 -5.91 11.12 -17.94
C VAL A 132 -6.23 12.60 -17.83
N LEU A 133 -6.52 13.24 -18.96
CA LEU A 133 -6.86 14.65 -19.07
C LEU A 133 -8.30 14.80 -19.58
N PRO A 134 -9.32 14.64 -18.71
CA PRO A 134 -10.72 14.65 -19.16
C PRO A 134 -11.12 15.95 -19.82
N GLY A 135 -10.64 17.09 -19.33
CA GLY A 135 -10.92 18.41 -19.93
C GLY A 135 -10.35 18.59 -21.34
N GLU A 136 -9.28 17.87 -21.68
CA GLU A 136 -8.65 17.85 -23.01
C GLU A 136 -9.12 16.67 -23.85
N LYS A 137 -9.92 15.76 -23.27
CA LYS A 137 -10.38 14.51 -23.92
C LYS A 137 -9.21 13.66 -24.39
N LYS A 138 -8.16 13.55 -23.57
CA LYS A 138 -6.90 12.86 -23.85
C LYS A 138 -6.47 11.97 -22.72
N PHE A 139 -5.69 10.95 -23.06
CA PHE A 139 -4.90 10.20 -22.11
C PHE A 139 -3.52 9.84 -22.65
N TYR A 140 -2.60 9.53 -21.75
CA TYR A 140 -1.27 8.97 -22.07
C TYR A 140 -1.04 7.74 -21.17
N LEU A 141 -0.53 6.68 -21.77
CA LEU A 141 0.05 5.53 -21.09
C LEU A 141 1.52 5.47 -21.48
N SER A 142 2.44 5.72 -20.55
CA SER A 142 3.82 6.05 -20.83
C SER A 142 4.79 5.23 -20.00
N SER A 143 5.97 4.93 -20.56
CA SER A 143 7.10 4.33 -19.85
C SER A 143 7.99 5.36 -19.16
N GLY A 144 7.53 6.54 -18.95
CA GLY A 144 8.22 7.66 -18.33
C GLY A 144 7.25 8.75 -17.95
N ASP A 145 7.77 9.92 -17.61
CA ASP A 145 6.99 11.02 -17.07
C ASP A 145 7.51 12.37 -17.61
N PRO A 146 6.63 13.25 -18.09
CA PRO A 146 7.02 14.57 -18.56
C PRO A 146 7.57 15.49 -17.45
N GLY A 147 7.37 15.13 -16.18
CA GLY A 147 7.71 15.98 -15.04
C GLY A 147 6.79 17.18 -14.89
N GLY A 148 7.09 17.98 -13.88
CA GLY A 148 6.33 19.17 -13.57
C GLY A 148 5.07 18.93 -12.74
N ILE A 149 4.41 20.02 -12.39
CA ILE A 149 3.05 19.97 -11.84
C ILE A 149 2.13 20.34 -12.99
N PRO A 150 1.11 19.53 -13.28
CA PRO A 150 0.05 20.00 -14.16
C PRO A 150 -0.60 21.24 -13.53
N ASN A 151 -1.04 22.15 -14.37
CA ASN A 151 -1.70 23.39 -13.96
C ASN A 151 -2.86 23.11 -12.99
N LEU A 152 -2.56 23.18 -11.71
CA LEU A 152 -3.57 23.09 -10.66
C LEU A 152 -4.22 24.45 -10.48
N PRO A 153 -5.52 24.50 -10.18
CA PRO A 153 -6.16 25.75 -9.82
C PRO A 153 -5.49 26.41 -8.62
N GLU A 154 -5.28 27.71 -8.69
CA GLU A 154 -4.69 28.54 -7.64
C GLU A 154 -5.35 28.28 -6.27
N GLY A 155 -4.57 28.13 -5.20
CA GLY A 155 -5.05 27.99 -3.82
C GLY A 155 -5.26 26.58 -3.30
N ARG A 156 -4.66 25.54 -3.92
CA ARG A 156 -4.86 24.13 -3.50
C ARG A 156 -3.56 23.39 -3.20
N GLU A 157 -2.80 23.92 -2.29
CA GLU A 157 -1.45 23.43 -1.91
C GLU A 157 -1.46 22.17 -1.03
N GLY A 158 -2.37 21.36 -0.94
CA GLY A 158 -2.39 20.24 0.05
C GLY A 158 -2.53 18.83 -0.51
N CYS A 159 -2.86 18.66 -1.79
CA CYS A 159 -3.17 17.35 -2.37
C CYS A 159 -2.51 17.14 -3.72
N VAL A 160 -1.33 17.65 -3.90
CA VAL A 160 -0.62 17.69 -5.16
C VAL A 160 0.52 16.71 -5.13
N ILE A 161 0.69 15.97 -6.22
CA ILE A 161 1.96 15.32 -6.52
C ILE A 161 3.02 16.42 -6.49
N PRO A 162 4.08 16.29 -5.67
CA PRO A 162 5.11 17.30 -5.61
C PRO A 162 5.74 17.51 -6.99
N PRO A 163 6.23 18.73 -7.28
CA PRO A 163 7.00 18.97 -8.49
C PRO A 163 8.10 17.91 -8.59
N HIS A 164 8.18 17.28 -9.73
CA HIS A 164 9.23 16.31 -9.98
C HIS A 164 9.81 16.53 -11.37
N ASP A 165 11.05 16.12 -11.53
CA ASP A 165 11.72 16.24 -12.81
C ASP A 165 11.16 15.24 -13.83
N PRO A 166 11.27 15.47 -15.16
CA PRO A 166 10.88 14.52 -16.20
C PRO A 166 11.65 13.19 -16.12
N TYR A 167 11.05 12.02 -16.32
CA TYR A 167 11.73 10.72 -16.35
C TYR A 167 11.97 10.25 -17.76
N TYR A 168 13.21 10.10 -18.07
CA TYR A 168 13.67 9.57 -19.32
C TYR A 168 14.58 8.36 -19.09
N HIS A 169 14.43 7.36 -19.92
CA HIS A 169 15.38 6.25 -19.98
C HIS A 169 16.62 6.69 -20.76
N ASP A 170 17.79 6.47 -20.19
CA ASP A 170 19.07 6.74 -20.84
C ASP A 170 19.44 5.56 -21.76
N LEU A 171 19.28 5.78 -23.07
CA LEU A 171 19.52 4.77 -24.10
C LEU A 171 21.02 4.46 -24.30
N SER A 172 21.92 5.30 -23.79
CA SER A 172 23.36 5.02 -23.82
C SER A 172 23.76 3.90 -22.86
N VAL A 173 22.92 3.63 -21.83
CA VAL A 173 23.13 2.56 -20.86
C VAL A 173 22.60 1.23 -21.38
N LYS A 174 21.35 1.24 -21.89
CA LYS A 174 20.70 0.04 -22.47
C LYS A 174 19.51 0.45 -23.33
N PRO A 175 19.14 -0.38 -24.32
CA PRO A 175 17.87 -0.22 -25.02
C PRO A 175 16.70 -0.25 -24.03
N HIS A 176 15.66 0.55 -24.32
CA HIS A 176 14.44 0.59 -23.54
C HIS A 176 13.30 -0.08 -24.31
N VAL A 177 12.57 -0.96 -23.62
CA VAL A 177 11.40 -1.66 -24.15
C VAL A 177 10.16 -1.23 -23.40
N PHE A 178 9.12 -0.90 -24.13
CA PHE A 178 7.79 -0.62 -23.59
C PHE A 178 6.76 -1.42 -24.36
N SER A 179 5.96 -2.20 -23.65
CA SER A 179 4.88 -2.97 -24.25
C SER A 179 3.54 -2.62 -23.60
N PHE A 180 2.48 -2.76 -24.36
CA PHE A 180 1.12 -2.64 -23.86
C PHE A 180 0.16 -3.55 -24.62
N LEU A 181 -0.90 -3.98 -23.92
CA LEU A 181 -2.02 -4.67 -24.54
C LEU A 181 -3.08 -3.66 -24.96
N TRP A 182 -3.67 -3.88 -26.12
CA TRP A 182 -4.90 -3.22 -26.53
C TRP A 182 -6.02 -4.25 -26.56
N VAL A 183 -7.02 -4.06 -25.72
CA VAL A 183 -8.17 -4.95 -25.58
C VAL A 183 -9.42 -4.24 -26.12
N LYS A 184 -10.13 -4.87 -27.03
CA LYS A 184 -11.47 -4.47 -27.45
C LYS A 184 -12.50 -5.16 -26.59
N SER A 185 -13.29 -4.40 -25.86
CA SER A 185 -14.30 -4.91 -24.92
C SER A 185 -15.69 -4.30 -25.16
N ARG A 186 -16.70 -4.98 -24.62
CA ARG A 186 -18.07 -4.46 -24.51
C ARG A 186 -18.39 -4.01 -23.08
N ALA A 187 -17.48 -4.23 -22.16
CA ALA A 187 -17.63 -3.84 -20.76
C ALA A 187 -17.77 -2.31 -20.63
N LYS A 188 -18.67 -1.85 -19.78
CA LYS A 188 -18.92 -0.44 -19.52
C LYS A 188 -18.67 -0.06 -18.06
N ASP A 189 -18.81 -1.01 -17.17
CA ASP A 189 -18.51 -0.83 -15.75
C ASP A 189 -17.10 -1.31 -15.41
N ILE A 190 -16.56 -0.76 -14.34
CA ILE A 190 -15.16 -1.02 -13.96
C ILE A 190 -14.89 -2.47 -13.57
N LYS A 191 -15.88 -3.18 -12.99
CA LYS A 191 -15.70 -4.59 -12.61
C LYS A 191 -15.54 -5.47 -13.85
N ALA A 192 -16.40 -5.27 -14.85
CA ALA A 192 -16.33 -5.99 -16.12
C ALA A 192 -15.06 -5.62 -16.90
N ILE A 193 -14.63 -4.35 -16.87
CA ILE A 193 -13.37 -3.89 -17.49
C ILE A 193 -12.18 -4.60 -16.83
N ARG A 194 -12.11 -4.70 -15.51
CA ARG A 194 -11.03 -5.41 -14.79
C ARG A 194 -10.99 -6.88 -15.10
N LYS A 195 -12.15 -7.52 -15.18
CA LYS A 195 -12.21 -8.92 -15.60
C LYS A 195 -11.55 -9.11 -16.97
N ASP A 196 -11.87 -8.27 -17.93
CA ASP A 196 -11.28 -8.32 -19.27
C ASP A 196 -9.77 -8.03 -19.23
N VAL A 197 -9.31 -7.11 -18.37
CA VAL A 197 -7.90 -6.83 -18.13
C VAL A 197 -7.17 -8.09 -17.63
N PHE A 198 -7.68 -8.77 -16.60
CA PHE A 198 -7.04 -9.97 -16.07
C PHE A 198 -7.02 -11.12 -17.08
N VAL A 199 -8.09 -11.29 -17.85
CA VAL A 199 -8.12 -12.28 -18.95
C VAL A 199 -7.07 -11.94 -20.01
N ALA A 200 -6.89 -10.68 -20.34
CA ALA A 200 -5.88 -10.23 -21.30
C ALA A 200 -4.46 -10.45 -20.78
N ILE A 201 -4.19 -10.10 -19.52
CA ILE A 201 -2.90 -10.31 -18.86
C ILE A 201 -2.56 -11.82 -18.81
N GLU A 202 -3.51 -12.66 -18.43
CA GLU A 202 -3.30 -14.12 -18.40
C GLU A 202 -2.94 -14.67 -19.77
N ARG A 203 -3.65 -14.24 -20.82
CA ARG A 203 -3.39 -14.68 -22.19
C ARG A 203 -2.04 -14.21 -22.73
N ALA A 204 -1.63 -12.99 -22.38
CA ALA A 204 -0.41 -12.39 -22.89
C ALA A 204 0.84 -12.82 -22.11
N TRP A 205 0.73 -12.90 -20.78
CA TRP A 205 1.89 -13.06 -19.87
C TRP A 205 1.76 -14.21 -18.88
N GLY A 206 0.61 -14.88 -18.82
CA GLY A 206 0.41 -16.10 -18.00
C GLY A 206 0.27 -15.85 -16.50
N THR A 207 0.11 -14.62 -16.03
CA THR A 207 0.10 -14.27 -14.60
C THR A 207 -1.27 -13.88 -14.04
N GLY A 208 -2.24 -13.59 -14.89
CA GLY A 208 -3.55 -13.06 -14.50
C GLY A 208 -4.43 -14.00 -13.65
N SER A 209 -4.07 -15.29 -13.52
CA SER A 209 -4.75 -16.26 -12.67
C SER A 209 -4.13 -16.41 -11.28
N ASP A 210 -2.95 -15.86 -11.04
CA ASP A 210 -2.29 -15.92 -9.74
C ASP A 210 -3.01 -15.03 -8.72
N SER A 211 -3.46 -15.63 -7.61
CA SER A 211 -4.23 -14.92 -6.59
C SER A 211 -3.41 -13.88 -5.82
N VAL A 212 -2.13 -14.14 -5.59
CA VAL A 212 -1.22 -13.17 -4.97
C VAL A 212 -1.03 -11.99 -5.91
N TYR A 213 -0.78 -12.27 -7.18
CA TYR A 213 -0.65 -11.25 -8.21
C TYR A 213 -1.91 -10.36 -8.31
N ARG A 214 -3.12 -10.97 -8.35
CA ARG A 214 -4.37 -10.21 -8.37
C ARG A 214 -4.57 -9.37 -7.14
N ALA A 215 -4.27 -9.91 -5.95
CA ALA A 215 -4.34 -9.17 -4.70
C ALA A 215 -3.40 -7.97 -4.70
N VAL A 216 -2.18 -8.13 -5.20
CA VAL A 216 -1.23 -7.02 -5.40
C VAL A 216 -1.80 -5.99 -6.36
N CYS A 217 -2.37 -6.41 -7.49
CA CYS A 217 -3.01 -5.51 -8.46
C CYS A 217 -4.16 -4.70 -7.85
N PHE A 218 -4.94 -5.31 -6.95
CA PHE A 218 -6.04 -4.62 -6.28
C PHE A 218 -5.61 -3.74 -5.11
N GLY A 219 -4.48 -3.99 -4.51
CA GLY A 219 -4.03 -3.29 -3.29
C GLY A 219 -2.88 -2.32 -3.51
N ALA A 220 -1.96 -2.62 -4.42
CA ALA A 220 -0.74 -1.84 -4.56
C ALA A 220 -0.98 -0.51 -5.29
N ASN A 221 -0.82 0.56 -4.55
CA ASN A 221 -0.77 1.92 -5.08
C ASN A 221 0.59 2.49 -4.74
N TYR A 222 1.40 2.77 -5.74
CA TYR A 222 2.68 3.42 -5.53
C TYR A 222 2.92 4.46 -6.60
N MET A 223 3.68 5.45 -6.23
CA MET A 223 4.18 6.48 -7.12
C MET A 223 5.70 6.42 -7.13
N HIS A 224 6.27 6.39 -8.31
CA HIS A 224 7.67 6.68 -8.48
C HIS A 224 7.85 8.19 -8.39
N LEU A 225 8.34 8.67 -7.28
CA LEU A 225 8.79 10.05 -7.15
C LEU A 225 10.30 10.10 -7.30
N ARG A 226 10.73 11.15 -7.97
CA ARG A 226 12.12 11.35 -8.29
C ARG A 226 12.93 11.93 -7.19
N LYS A 227 14.24 11.83 -7.41
CA LYS A 227 15.31 12.45 -6.65
C LYS A 227 14.84 13.73 -6.00
N ASN A 228 14.62 13.68 -4.72
CA ASN A 228 14.80 14.83 -3.89
C ASN A 228 16.29 15.17 -3.98
N GLU A 229 16.68 16.41 -4.22
CA GLU A 229 18.08 16.86 -4.33
C GLU A 229 18.98 16.40 -3.16
N THR A 230 18.38 15.99 -2.06
CA THR A 230 19.05 15.52 -0.84
C THR A 230 19.04 13.99 -0.67
N LYS A 231 18.38 13.20 -1.54
CA LYS A 231 18.25 11.75 -1.38
C LYS A 231 18.57 11.00 -2.67
N THR A 232 19.17 9.82 -2.51
CA THR A 232 19.69 8.98 -3.60
C THR A 232 18.65 8.04 -4.21
N SER A 233 17.39 8.08 -3.76
CA SER A 233 16.36 7.16 -4.17
C SER A 233 15.35 7.76 -5.14
N ASP A 234 14.98 6.96 -6.14
CA ASP A 234 13.99 7.30 -7.17
C ASP A 234 12.59 6.74 -6.86
N ILE A 235 12.44 5.94 -5.78
CA ILE A 235 11.18 5.28 -5.43
C ILE A 235 10.61 5.87 -4.14
N TRP A 236 9.37 6.29 -4.23
CA TRP A 236 8.59 6.77 -3.11
C TRP A 236 7.23 6.07 -3.11
N ILE A 237 6.99 5.27 -2.09
CA ILE A 237 5.73 4.56 -1.93
C ILE A 237 4.80 5.40 -1.05
N VAL A 238 3.60 5.64 -1.55
CA VAL A 238 2.56 6.40 -0.83
C VAL A 238 1.49 5.47 -0.27
N ALA A 239 0.82 5.89 0.79
CA ALA A 239 -0.22 5.09 1.45
C ALA A 239 -1.38 4.75 0.53
N GLY A 240 -1.74 5.67 -0.35
CA GLY A 240 -2.78 5.54 -1.35
C GLY A 240 -2.86 6.79 -2.21
N LEU A 241 -3.62 6.78 -3.29
CA LEU A 241 -3.72 7.91 -4.22
C LEU A 241 -4.17 9.22 -3.55
N GLN A 242 -4.99 9.13 -2.52
CA GLN A 242 -5.46 10.26 -1.74
C GLN A 242 -4.42 10.84 -0.76
N TYR A 243 -3.33 10.11 -0.53
CA TYR A 243 -2.23 10.51 0.36
C TYR A 243 -0.94 10.82 -0.43
N SER A 244 -1.07 11.16 -1.69
CA SER A 244 0.03 11.33 -2.64
C SER A 244 1.13 12.31 -2.22
N THR A 245 0.85 13.20 -1.27
CA THR A 245 1.82 14.20 -0.80
C THR A 245 2.55 13.83 0.48
N HIS A 246 2.19 12.72 1.11
CA HIS A 246 2.75 12.33 2.39
C HIS A 246 3.37 10.94 2.32
N GLN A 247 4.62 10.87 2.73
CA GLN A 247 5.33 9.63 2.97
C GLN A 247 5.07 9.22 4.41
N TYR A 248 4.40 8.09 4.59
CA TYR A 248 4.21 7.47 5.89
C TYR A 248 5.13 6.25 5.98
N ASP A 249 6.06 6.24 6.93
CA ASP A 249 7.07 5.18 7.07
C ASP A 249 6.42 3.81 7.24
N ARG A 250 5.40 3.71 8.07
CA ARG A 250 4.63 2.50 8.28
C ARG A 250 3.99 1.98 6.99
N ASP A 251 3.28 2.86 6.26
CA ASP A 251 2.58 2.47 5.02
C ASP A 251 3.56 2.03 3.95
N SER A 252 4.67 2.74 3.83
CA SER A 252 5.73 2.39 2.90
C SER A 252 6.39 1.06 3.29
N PHE A 253 6.70 0.85 4.58
CA PHE A 253 7.26 -0.40 5.06
C PHE A 253 6.39 -1.61 4.68
N TRP A 254 5.08 -1.55 4.94
CA TRP A 254 4.18 -2.64 4.58
C TRP A 254 4.16 -2.91 3.08
N GLN A 255 4.09 -1.87 2.26
CA GLN A 255 4.07 -2.02 0.81
C GLN A 255 5.37 -2.61 0.24
N THR A 256 6.50 -2.50 0.95
CA THR A 256 7.75 -3.13 0.49
C THR A 256 7.75 -4.66 0.54
N PHE A 257 6.75 -5.28 1.15
CA PHE A 257 6.58 -6.74 1.06
C PHE A 257 6.16 -7.23 -0.34
N ILE A 258 5.64 -6.36 -1.19
CA ILE A 258 5.13 -6.70 -2.53
C ILE A 258 6.03 -6.20 -3.67
N VAL A 259 7.14 -5.55 -3.36
CA VAL A 259 8.07 -5.01 -4.37
C VAL A 259 9.34 -5.85 -4.45
N SER A 260 10.17 -5.63 -5.46
CA SER A 260 11.48 -6.26 -5.54
C SER A 260 12.40 -5.79 -4.40
N LYS A 261 13.43 -6.60 -4.13
CA LYS A 261 14.45 -6.24 -3.12
C LYS A 261 15.16 -4.92 -3.44
N GLU A 262 15.35 -4.62 -4.72
CA GLU A 262 15.97 -3.36 -5.13
C GLU A 262 15.02 -2.18 -4.92
N ALA A 263 13.76 -2.31 -5.27
CA ALA A 263 12.76 -1.28 -5.02
C ALA A 263 12.55 -1.06 -3.50
N GLU A 264 12.55 -2.13 -2.70
CA GLU A 264 12.54 -2.02 -1.23
C GLU A 264 13.74 -1.21 -0.73
N ARG A 265 14.95 -1.54 -1.20
CA ARG A 265 16.18 -0.85 -0.80
C ARG A 265 16.13 0.64 -1.13
N GLN A 266 15.70 0.98 -2.34
CA GLN A 266 15.56 2.37 -2.76
C GLN A 266 14.51 3.11 -1.93
N CYS A 267 13.36 2.50 -1.69
CA CYS A 267 12.32 3.07 -0.85
C CYS A 267 12.84 3.29 0.59
N TYR A 268 13.54 2.33 1.16
CA TYR A 268 14.18 2.43 2.47
C TYR A 268 15.14 3.62 2.55
N LEU A 269 16.02 3.79 1.55
CA LEU A 269 16.97 4.91 1.51
C LEU A 269 16.29 6.28 1.32
N ALA A 270 15.06 6.31 0.80
CA ALA A 270 14.29 7.54 0.68
C ALA A 270 13.68 7.99 2.03
N HIS A 271 13.57 7.08 3.00
CA HIS A 271 13.00 7.38 4.32
C HIS A 271 14.02 7.98 5.27
N SER A 272 13.53 8.72 6.26
CA SER A 272 14.35 9.36 7.29
C SER A 272 13.81 9.00 8.67
N ALA A 273 14.65 8.42 9.51
CA ALA A 273 14.33 8.16 10.90
C ALA A 273 14.08 9.44 11.73
N ASP A 274 14.42 10.60 11.18
CA ASP A 274 14.18 11.92 11.82
C ASP A 274 12.72 12.38 11.72
N ALA A 275 11.94 11.82 10.80
CA ALA A 275 10.54 12.17 10.65
C ALA A 275 9.68 11.58 11.79
N VAL A 276 9.92 12.01 13.02
CA VAL A 276 9.18 11.52 14.19
C VAL A 276 7.82 12.17 14.26
N ARG A 277 6.86 11.59 13.58
CA ARG A 277 5.45 11.94 13.76
C ARG A 277 4.75 11.00 14.74
N GLU A 278 5.16 9.75 14.78
CA GLU A 278 4.51 8.66 15.50
C GLU A 278 5.54 7.83 16.28
N ALA A 279 5.09 7.24 17.37
CA ALA A 279 5.94 6.49 18.30
C ALA A 279 6.64 5.28 17.67
N GLU A 280 6.02 4.67 16.68
CA GLU A 280 6.51 3.47 16.03
C GLU A 280 7.54 3.72 14.91
N ASN A 281 7.71 4.95 14.42
CA ASN A 281 8.59 5.21 13.28
C ASN A 281 10.04 4.71 13.50
N PRO A 282 10.70 4.97 14.65
CA PRO A 282 12.03 4.44 14.89
C PRO A 282 12.07 2.92 14.90
N LEU A 283 11.01 2.28 15.39
CA LEU A 283 10.89 0.83 15.48
C LEU A 283 10.76 0.20 14.08
N PHE A 284 9.89 0.75 13.24
CA PHE A 284 9.77 0.32 11.85
C PHE A 284 11.07 0.50 11.08
N TYR A 285 11.77 1.62 11.28
CA TYR A 285 13.02 1.87 10.60
C TYR A 285 14.09 0.82 10.94
N ILE A 286 14.21 0.44 12.22
CA ILE A 286 15.13 -0.62 12.68
C ILE A 286 14.74 -1.98 12.08
N ILE A 287 13.46 -2.33 12.13
CA ILE A 287 12.94 -3.60 11.56
C ILE A 287 13.19 -3.65 10.06
N TRP A 288 12.95 -2.54 9.36
CA TRP A 288 13.17 -2.42 7.92
C TRP A 288 14.65 -2.51 7.55
N SER A 289 15.53 -1.84 8.31
CA SER A 289 16.98 -1.96 8.14
C SER A 289 17.43 -3.41 8.21
N TYR A 290 16.95 -4.16 9.21
CA TYR A 290 17.29 -5.58 9.32
C TYR A 290 16.77 -6.38 8.12
N ARG A 291 15.57 -6.12 7.64
CA ARG A 291 15.00 -6.79 6.47
C ARG A 291 15.80 -6.49 5.21
N VAL A 292 16.18 -5.24 4.98
CA VAL A 292 17.05 -4.82 3.86
C VAL A 292 18.41 -5.56 3.95
N TYR A 293 19.02 -5.58 5.13
CA TYR A 293 20.28 -6.32 5.38
C TYR A 293 20.14 -7.82 5.08
N LYS A 294 19.08 -8.47 5.57
CA LYS A 294 18.79 -9.90 5.29
C LYS A 294 18.59 -10.18 3.80
N ASN A 295 18.10 -9.22 3.05
CA ASN A 295 17.95 -9.29 1.60
C ASN A 295 19.25 -8.99 0.83
N GLY A 296 20.37 -8.74 1.53
CA GLY A 296 21.68 -8.44 0.94
C GLY A 296 21.86 -6.97 0.55
N GLY A 297 21.00 -6.08 1.01
CA GLY A 297 21.15 -4.63 0.83
C GLY A 297 22.01 -3.98 1.90
N GLU A 298 22.54 -2.81 1.59
CA GLU A 298 23.23 -1.95 2.56
C GLU A 298 22.21 -1.14 3.36
N ILE A 299 22.47 -0.97 4.65
CA ILE A 299 21.70 -0.12 5.54
C ILE A 299 22.35 1.26 5.65
N ASP A 300 21.51 2.29 5.84
CA ASP A 300 21.98 3.62 6.23
C ASP A 300 22.35 3.60 7.72
N GLY A 301 23.64 3.46 8.00
CA GLY A 301 24.16 3.32 9.36
C GLY A 301 23.94 4.56 10.24
N ASP A 302 23.92 5.75 9.64
CA ASP A 302 23.71 7.00 10.39
C ASP A 302 22.23 7.13 10.80
N MET A 303 21.32 6.89 9.86
CA MET A 303 19.88 6.91 10.15
C MET A 303 19.47 5.76 11.07
N PHE A 304 20.09 4.57 10.91
CA PHE A 304 19.87 3.47 11.83
C PHE A 304 20.24 3.85 13.27
N ARG A 305 21.39 4.51 13.45
CA ARG A 305 21.85 4.97 14.77
C ARG A 305 20.86 5.97 15.38
N VAL A 306 20.34 6.92 14.60
CA VAL A 306 19.31 7.86 15.07
C VAL A 306 18.06 7.11 15.56
N ALA A 307 17.57 6.13 14.78
CA ALA A 307 16.40 5.34 15.16
C ALA A 307 16.67 4.49 16.41
N PHE A 308 17.87 3.85 16.47
CA PHE A 308 18.29 3.03 17.60
C PHE A 308 18.39 3.86 18.91
N ASP A 309 19.06 5.02 18.85
CA ASP A 309 19.22 5.89 20.02
C ASP A 309 17.87 6.36 20.56
N ARG A 310 16.91 6.68 19.69
CA ARG A 310 15.53 7.04 20.07
C ARG A 310 14.79 5.88 20.71
N MET A 311 14.86 4.69 20.14
CA MET A 311 14.28 3.50 20.76
C MET A 311 14.87 3.26 22.15
N MET A 312 16.20 3.33 22.29
CA MET A 312 16.89 3.13 23.57
C MET A 312 16.59 4.24 24.58
N GLN A 313 16.39 5.48 24.14
CA GLN A 313 15.93 6.56 24.99
C GLN A 313 14.54 6.27 25.57
N GLY A 314 13.59 5.81 24.74
CA GLY A 314 12.26 5.42 25.18
C GLY A 314 12.28 4.29 26.22
N LEU A 315 13.15 3.29 26.02
CA LEU A 315 13.32 2.17 26.95
C LEU A 315 13.99 2.57 28.28
N ARG A 316 14.96 3.50 28.23
CA ARG A 316 15.66 4.00 29.42
C ARG A 316 14.81 4.95 30.25
N PHE A 317 13.75 5.52 29.71
CA PHE A 317 12.90 6.49 30.40
C PHE A 317 12.34 5.93 31.71
N VAL A 318 11.83 4.69 31.70
CA VAL A 318 11.40 3.98 32.92
C VAL A 318 12.41 2.91 33.34
N GLY A 319 13.02 2.22 32.37
CA GLY A 319 14.09 1.24 32.61
C GLY A 319 13.64 -0.18 32.92
N ASP A 320 12.37 -0.45 32.99
CA ASP A 320 11.79 -1.78 33.30
C ASP A 320 11.49 -2.64 32.05
N GLY A 321 11.79 -2.11 30.86
CA GLY A 321 11.53 -2.78 29.58
C GLY A 321 10.33 -2.23 28.81
N ARG A 322 9.57 -1.31 29.42
CA ARG A 322 8.50 -0.63 28.70
C ARG A 322 9.06 0.40 27.73
N TYR A 323 8.48 0.45 26.56
CA TYR A 323 8.80 1.43 25.54
C TYR A 323 7.92 2.68 25.72
N CYS A 324 8.52 3.74 26.23
CA CYS A 324 7.86 5.04 26.45
C CYS A 324 8.52 6.08 25.54
N PRO A 325 8.07 6.23 24.29
CA PRO A 325 8.69 7.13 23.33
C PRO A 325 8.52 8.58 23.78
N GLU A 326 9.43 9.43 23.32
CA GLU A 326 9.29 10.87 23.50
C GLU A 326 8.07 11.36 22.72
N GLY A 327 7.15 11.98 23.41
CA GLY A 327 5.87 12.41 22.88
C GLY A 327 5.82 13.88 22.53
N ARG A 328 4.60 14.40 22.53
CA ARG A 328 4.27 15.81 22.33
C ARG A 328 4.80 16.69 23.48
N PRO A 329 4.80 18.03 23.30
CA PRO A 329 5.18 18.97 24.37
C PRO A 329 4.36 18.80 25.67
N ASP A 330 3.13 18.29 25.58
CA ASP A 330 2.28 17.98 26.74
C ASP A 330 2.65 16.64 27.43
N GLY A 331 3.64 15.90 26.91
CA GLY A 331 4.09 14.62 27.43
C GLY A 331 3.30 13.42 26.94
N SER A 332 2.34 13.60 26.04
CA SER A 332 1.61 12.50 25.39
C SER A 332 2.28 12.03 24.11
N PHE A 333 2.04 10.79 23.69
CA PHE A 333 2.45 10.27 22.39
C PHE A 333 1.28 9.63 21.66
N ARG A 334 1.47 9.33 20.38
CA ARG A 334 0.53 8.60 19.53
C ARG A 334 1.27 7.58 18.67
N ASN A 335 0.57 6.55 18.27
CA ASN A 335 0.99 5.59 17.26
C ASN A 335 0.13 5.74 15.99
N TRP A 336 0.06 4.72 15.13
CA TRP A 336 -0.78 4.72 13.94
C TRP A 336 -2.25 5.10 14.23
N PHE A 337 -2.68 4.84 15.46
CA PHE A 337 -3.99 5.20 15.98
C PHE A 337 -3.99 6.68 16.40
N ASP A 338 -3.77 7.54 15.44
CA ASP A 338 -3.39 8.94 15.55
C ASP A 338 -4.34 9.84 16.34
N ILE A 339 -5.51 9.33 16.68
CA ILE A 339 -6.49 10.00 17.55
C ILE A 339 -6.45 9.52 19.01
N CYS A 340 -5.73 8.45 19.30
CA CYS A 340 -5.56 7.95 20.66
C CYS A 340 -4.22 8.41 21.22
N CYS A 341 -4.26 9.39 22.14
CA CYS A 341 -3.07 9.84 22.84
C CYS A 341 -2.80 8.96 24.07
N TYR A 342 -1.55 8.54 24.21
CA TYR A 342 -1.05 7.82 25.37
C TYR A 342 -0.27 8.77 26.26
N GLU A 343 -0.27 8.52 27.57
CA GLU A 343 0.54 9.28 28.50
C GLU A 343 2.03 8.90 28.36
N LYS A 344 2.92 9.82 28.72
CA LYS A 344 4.38 9.68 28.52
C LYS A 344 4.96 8.40 29.15
N ASP A 345 4.42 7.93 30.28
CA ASP A 345 4.86 6.74 31.01
C ASP A 345 3.99 5.50 30.73
N ASP A 346 3.06 5.58 29.80
CA ASP A 346 2.28 4.44 29.32
C ASP A 346 3.01 3.77 28.15
N ALA A 347 2.72 2.51 27.90
CA ALA A 347 3.23 1.77 26.75
C ALA A 347 2.07 0.98 26.15
N ASP A 348 1.78 1.23 24.89
CA ASP A 348 0.74 0.49 24.18
C ASP A 348 1.27 -0.85 23.65
N ALA A 349 0.38 -1.83 23.55
CA ALA A 349 0.74 -3.20 23.15
C ALA A 349 1.32 -3.26 21.73
N TYR A 350 0.80 -2.43 20.82
CA TYR A 350 1.28 -2.35 19.44
C TYR A 350 2.74 -1.87 19.36
N SER A 351 3.04 -0.68 19.90
CA SER A 351 4.41 -0.14 19.90
C SER A 351 5.35 -0.98 20.75
N GLN A 352 4.89 -1.53 21.87
CA GLN A 352 5.68 -2.44 22.71
C GLN A 352 6.06 -3.71 21.94
N GLY A 353 5.12 -4.31 21.21
CA GLY A 353 5.38 -5.48 20.39
C GLY A 353 6.38 -5.20 19.25
N LEU A 354 6.24 -4.06 18.57
CA LEU A 354 7.21 -3.61 17.57
C LEU A 354 8.58 -3.38 18.20
N CYS A 355 8.64 -2.81 19.42
CA CYS A 355 9.91 -2.59 20.14
C CYS A 355 10.64 -3.90 20.43
N VAL A 356 9.93 -4.96 20.84
CA VAL A 356 10.53 -6.31 21.04
C VAL A 356 11.18 -6.78 19.73
N THR A 357 10.48 -6.65 18.61
CA THR A 357 11.00 -7.06 17.29
C THR A 357 12.17 -6.19 16.83
N ALA A 358 12.12 -4.88 17.07
CA ALA A 358 13.19 -3.95 16.75
C ALA A 358 14.46 -4.21 17.59
N LEU A 359 14.31 -4.53 18.88
CA LEU A 359 15.41 -4.93 19.75
C LEU A 359 16.11 -6.20 19.22
N ARG A 360 15.34 -7.21 18.84
CA ARG A 360 15.90 -8.42 18.23
C ARG A 360 16.62 -8.12 16.93
N ALA A 361 16.04 -7.28 16.07
CA ALA A 361 16.65 -6.85 14.82
C ALA A 361 17.98 -6.12 15.06
N ALA A 362 18.03 -5.23 16.06
CA ALA A 362 19.25 -4.50 16.42
C ALA A 362 20.35 -5.45 16.94
N GLU A 363 20.01 -6.44 17.79
CA GLU A 363 20.96 -7.46 18.26
C GLU A 363 21.54 -8.27 17.09
N GLU A 364 20.71 -8.69 16.12
CA GLU A 364 21.18 -9.41 14.93
C GLU A 364 22.08 -8.54 14.01
N LEU A 365 21.94 -7.22 14.07
CA LEU A 365 22.83 -6.27 13.41
C LEU A 365 24.06 -5.90 14.24
N GLY A 366 24.26 -6.52 15.42
CA GLY A 366 25.42 -6.34 16.29
C GLY A 366 25.36 -5.15 17.25
N TYR A 367 24.20 -4.56 17.47
CA TYR A 367 24.02 -3.46 18.42
C TYR A 367 23.69 -3.98 19.82
N ASP A 368 24.31 -3.37 20.84
CA ASP A 368 24.07 -3.71 22.24
C ASP A 368 22.76 -3.09 22.75
N THR A 369 21.76 -3.91 22.98
CA THR A 369 20.46 -3.51 23.53
C THR A 369 20.47 -3.37 25.05
N CYS A 370 21.62 -3.50 25.73
CA CYS A 370 21.76 -3.40 27.19
C CYS A 370 20.80 -4.34 27.96
N GLY A 371 20.49 -5.51 27.37
CA GLY A 371 19.57 -6.49 27.97
C GLY A 371 18.10 -6.03 28.02
N PHE A 372 17.70 -5.06 27.19
CA PHE A 372 16.29 -4.65 27.11
C PHE A 372 15.40 -5.67 26.38
N TYR A 373 15.94 -6.46 25.47
CA TYR A 373 15.14 -7.43 24.71
C TYR A 373 14.31 -8.36 25.62
N PRO A 374 14.89 -9.14 26.53
CA PRO A 374 14.08 -9.99 27.43
C PRO A 374 13.17 -9.17 28.36
N ARG A 375 13.61 -8.00 28.83
CA ARG A 375 12.78 -7.13 29.69
C ARG A 375 11.56 -6.59 28.96
N ALA A 376 11.70 -6.23 27.69
CA ALA A 376 10.59 -5.76 26.87
C ALA A 376 9.54 -6.85 26.64
N ILE A 377 9.96 -8.12 26.48
CA ILE A 377 9.05 -9.27 26.41
C ILE A 377 8.31 -9.45 27.74
N GLU A 378 9.02 -9.41 28.88
CA GLU A 378 8.39 -9.56 30.19
C GLU A 378 7.39 -8.42 30.46
N TYR A 379 7.75 -7.18 30.12
CA TYR A 379 6.80 -6.08 30.22
C TYR A 379 5.56 -6.30 29.34
N TYR A 380 5.75 -6.75 28.07
CA TYR A 380 4.62 -7.02 27.18
C TYR A 380 3.61 -7.99 27.82
N LYS A 381 4.09 -9.03 28.50
CA LYS A 381 3.24 -10.00 29.17
C LYS A 381 2.38 -9.38 30.28
N THR A 382 2.84 -8.28 30.89
CA THR A 382 2.05 -7.58 31.94
C THR A 382 0.82 -6.87 31.40
N LEU A 383 0.75 -6.63 30.08
CA LEU A 383 -0.43 -6.05 29.43
C LEU A 383 -1.60 -7.04 29.34
N PHE A 384 -1.37 -8.32 29.64
CA PHE A 384 -2.43 -9.33 29.72
C PHE A 384 -3.08 -9.33 31.10
N ASN A 385 -4.37 -9.01 31.15
CA ASN A 385 -5.13 -8.94 32.41
C ASN A 385 -5.71 -10.29 32.89
N GLY A 386 -5.34 -11.40 32.23
CA GLY A 386 -5.87 -12.76 32.51
C GLY A 386 -6.96 -13.20 31.52
N GLU A 387 -7.64 -12.24 30.87
CA GLU A 387 -8.69 -12.50 29.88
C GLU A 387 -8.25 -12.09 28.47
N PHE A 388 -7.62 -10.92 28.33
CA PHE A 388 -7.14 -10.39 27.04
C PHE A 388 -5.93 -9.47 27.20
N VAL A 389 -5.19 -9.25 26.12
CA VAL A 389 -4.14 -8.23 26.05
C VAL A 389 -4.79 -6.87 25.90
N GLN A 390 -4.52 -5.99 26.84
CA GLN A 390 -5.03 -4.63 26.88
C GLN A 390 -4.26 -3.74 25.88
N MET A 391 -4.94 -2.77 25.30
CA MET A 391 -4.35 -1.77 24.41
C MET A 391 -3.16 -1.06 25.07
N SER A 392 -3.27 -0.71 26.36
CA SER A 392 -2.16 -0.30 27.23
C SER A 392 -2.51 -0.55 28.71
N ALA A 393 -1.55 -0.37 29.59
CA ALA A 393 -1.80 -0.49 31.04
C ALA A 393 -2.85 0.51 31.55
N LYS A 394 -2.92 1.69 30.95
CA LYS A 394 -3.90 2.75 31.31
C LYS A 394 -5.15 2.75 30.43
N LYS A 395 -5.15 2.01 29.34
CA LYS A 395 -6.27 1.90 28.39
C LYS A 395 -6.65 0.41 28.24
N PRO A 396 -7.55 -0.09 29.09
CA PRO A 396 -7.91 -1.51 29.12
C PRO A 396 -8.91 -1.88 28.01
N TYR A 397 -8.61 -1.48 26.78
CA TYR A 397 -9.44 -1.72 25.62
C TYR A 397 -8.94 -2.92 24.83
N LEU A 398 -9.84 -3.53 24.04
CA LEU A 398 -9.51 -4.52 23.02
C LEU A 398 -8.97 -3.79 21.80
N ALA A 399 -7.87 -4.28 21.23
CA ALA A 399 -7.32 -3.78 19.98
C ALA A 399 -6.79 -4.95 19.14
N VAL A 400 -7.00 -4.96 17.84
CA VAL A 400 -6.56 -6.08 16.97
C VAL A 400 -5.07 -6.02 16.63
N ASP A 401 -4.45 -4.87 16.81
CA ASP A 401 -3.06 -4.59 16.43
C ASP A 401 -2.00 -5.12 17.41
N PHE A 402 -2.42 -5.64 18.56
CA PHE A 402 -1.52 -6.12 19.61
C PHE A 402 -0.55 -7.21 19.13
N THR A 403 -0.91 -7.98 18.11
CA THR A 403 -0.10 -9.08 17.57
C THR A 403 0.91 -8.66 16.49
N ILE A 404 0.90 -7.42 16.03
CA ILE A 404 1.69 -6.97 14.86
C ILE A 404 3.19 -7.17 15.06
N GLY A 405 3.71 -6.78 16.22
CA GLY A 405 5.12 -6.99 16.54
C GLY A 405 5.50 -8.47 16.57
N ASP A 406 4.67 -9.32 17.16
CA ASP A 406 4.90 -10.76 17.26
C ASP A 406 4.84 -11.44 15.89
N LEU A 407 3.90 -11.04 15.03
CA LEU A 407 3.83 -11.51 13.65
C LEU A 407 5.10 -11.15 12.87
N LEU A 408 5.55 -9.89 12.95
CA LEU A 408 6.78 -9.46 12.31
C LEU A 408 7.99 -10.22 12.86
N HIS A 409 8.02 -10.49 14.16
CA HIS A 409 9.05 -11.33 14.79
C HIS A 409 9.05 -12.75 14.18
N CYS A 410 7.88 -13.36 14.02
CA CYS A 410 7.75 -14.66 13.37
C CYS A 410 8.19 -14.62 11.88
N VAL A 411 7.78 -13.60 11.14
CA VAL A 411 8.16 -13.45 9.72
C VAL A 411 9.67 -13.31 9.54
N LEU A 412 10.33 -12.55 10.41
CA LEU A 412 11.76 -12.22 10.28
C LEU A 412 12.68 -13.26 10.93
N PHE A 413 12.29 -13.82 12.06
CA PHE A 413 13.13 -14.69 12.88
C PHE A 413 12.60 -16.13 13.02
N GLY A 414 11.40 -16.43 12.54
CA GLY A 414 10.79 -17.75 12.58
C GLY A 414 10.22 -18.16 13.96
N THR A 415 10.10 -17.22 14.90
CA THR A 415 9.58 -17.47 16.26
C THR A 415 8.65 -16.37 16.70
N THR A 416 7.65 -16.72 17.51
CA THR A 416 6.77 -15.79 18.22
C THR A 416 7.33 -15.52 19.63
N PHE A 417 6.97 -14.39 20.26
CA PHE A 417 7.35 -14.08 21.63
C PHE A 417 6.15 -13.97 22.59
N ILE A 418 4.93 -13.80 22.07
CA ILE A 418 3.73 -13.79 22.87
C ILE A 418 3.31 -15.24 23.17
N PRO A 419 2.99 -15.60 24.43
CA PRO A 419 2.47 -16.93 24.74
C PRO A 419 1.14 -17.22 24.04
N ASP A 420 0.99 -18.43 23.46
CA ASP A 420 -0.21 -18.84 22.73
C ASP A 420 -1.51 -18.60 23.49
N GLY A 421 -1.51 -18.91 24.79
CA GLY A 421 -2.69 -18.73 25.65
C GLY A 421 -3.15 -17.28 25.78
N MET A 422 -2.24 -16.30 25.67
CA MET A 422 -2.59 -14.87 25.69
C MET A 422 -3.24 -14.47 24.36
N VAL A 423 -2.63 -14.88 23.23
CA VAL A 423 -3.17 -14.58 21.90
C VAL A 423 -4.53 -15.25 21.73
N LEU A 424 -4.65 -16.55 22.03
CA LEU A 424 -5.89 -17.30 21.83
C LEU A 424 -7.04 -16.78 22.71
N LYS A 425 -6.79 -16.43 23.97
CA LYS A 425 -7.83 -15.85 24.84
C LYS A 425 -8.29 -14.49 24.31
N THR A 426 -7.35 -13.61 23.91
CA THR A 426 -7.68 -12.30 23.33
C THR A 426 -8.43 -12.46 22.01
N TYR A 427 -7.98 -13.38 21.16
CA TYR A 427 -8.64 -13.70 19.90
C TYR A 427 -10.10 -14.12 20.13
N ARG A 428 -10.34 -15.08 21.04
CA ARG A 428 -11.69 -15.53 21.39
C ARG A 428 -12.54 -14.40 21.97
N ARG A 429 -11.97 -13.60 22.88
CA ARG A 429 -12.68 -12.46 23.46
C ARG A 429 -13.19 -11.48 22.38
N ILE A 430 -12.40 -11.25 21.33
CA ILE A 430 -12.74 -10.39 20.20
C ILE A 430 -13.76 -11.09 19.29
N MET A 431 -13.48 -12.32 18.86
CA MET A 431 -14.26 -13.01 17.83
C MET A 431 -15.63 -13.50 18.31
N ASP A 432 -15.74 -13.93 19.56
CA ASP A 432 -16.99 -14.40 20.16
C ASP A 432 -17.81 -13.25 20.77
N GLY A 433 -17.25 -12.04 20.80
CA GLY A 433 -17.86 -10.84 21.39
C GLY A 433 -18.46 -9.87 20.37
N LYS A 434 -18.97 -8.75 20.88
CA LYS A 434 -19.56 -7.67 20.08
C LYS A 434 -18.54 -6.91 19.21
N ALA A 435 -17.22 -7.13 19.43
CA ALA A 435 -16.18 -6.52 18.60
C ALA A 435 -16.17 -7.11 17.18
N ASN A 436 -16.62 -8.35 17.00
CA ASN A 436 -16.80 -8.99 15.70
C ASN A 436 -18.19 -8.67 15.16
N THR A 437 -18.24 -7.93 14.05
CA THR A 437 -19.48 -7.47 13.40
C THR A 437 -19.70 -8.17 12.05
N PRO A 438 -20.89 -8.06 11.45
CA PRO A 438 -21.12 -8.56 10.08
C PRO A 438 -20.16 -7.97 9.03
N TYR A 439 -19.60 -6.79 9.28
CA TYR A 439 -18.74 -6.04 8.36
C TYR A 439 -17.26 -6.03 8.77
N GLY A 440 -16.85 -6.98 9.60
CA GLY A 440 -15.48 -7.15 10.07
C GLY A 440 -15.30 -6.81 11.55
N VAL A 441 -14.07 -6.96 12.03
CA VAL A 441 -13.72 -6.77 13.44
C VAL A 441 -13.41 -5.30 13.69
N LYS A 442 -13.99 -4.74 14.78
CA LYS A 442 -13.64 -3.40 15.24
C LYS A 442 -12.14 -3.33 15.56
N VAL A 443 -11.46 -2.35 15.00
CA VAL A 443 -10.01 -2.18 15.23
C VAL A 443 -9.71 -1.94 16.71
N VAL A 444 -10.61 -1.26 17.39
CA VAL A 444 -10.61 -1.08 18.84
C VAL A 444 -12.03 -1.19 19.38
N ALA A 445 -12.16 -1.70 20.62
CA ALA A 445 -13.44 -1.82 21.29
C ALA A 445 -13.26 -1.73 22.82
N ALA A 446 -14.33 -1.43 23.53
CA ALA A 446 -14.40 -1.55 24.98
C ALA A 446 -14.19 -3.03 25.43
N PRO A 447 -13.88 -3.30 26.70
CA PRO A 447 -13.64 -4.66 27.18
C PRO A 447 -14.80 -5.64 26.94
N ASP A 448 -16.03 -5.16 26.84
CA ASP A 448 -17.22 -5.95 26.52
C ASP A 448 -17.47 -6.05 25.00
N GLY A 449 -16.61 -5.45 24.16
CA GLY A 449 -16.70 -5.43 22.72
C GLY A 449 -17.58 -4.31 22.14
N ASP A 450 -18.14 -3.43 22.96
CA ASP A 450 -18.88 -2.25 22.49
C ASP A 450 -17.93 -1.16 21.93
N PHE A 451 -18.49 -0.13 21.33
CA PHE A 451 -17.72 1.00 20.85
C PHE A 451 -17.17 1.84 22.00
N LEU A 452 -16.01 2.47 21.78
CA LEU A 452 -15.47 3.38 22.77
C LEU A 452 -16.30 4.66 22.87
N PRO A 453 -16.48 5.21 24.08
CA PRO A 453 -17.02 6.55 24.24
C PRO A 453 -16.02 7.57 23.70
N MET A 454 -16.50 8.73 23.21
CA MET A 454 -15.65 9.75 22.61
C MET A 454 -14.53 10.25 23.54
N GLU A 455 -14.79 10.26 24.83
CA GLU A 455 -13.83 10.66 25.88
C GLU A 455 -12.59 9.75 25.93
N ALA A 456 -12.70 8.50 25.45
CA ALA A 456 -11.59 7.56 25.40
C ALA A 456 -10.47 8.00 24.45
N PHE A 457 -10.81 8.82 23.45
CA PHE A 457 -9.86 9.35 22.47
C PHE A 457 -9.13 10.61 22.97
N GLY A 458 -9.54 11.18 24.09
CA GLY A 458 -8.91 12.36 24.73
C GLY A 458 -9.11 13.66 23.93
N ALA A 459 -8.38 14.69 24.33
CA ALA A 459 -8.51 16.04 23.74
C ALA A 459 -8.18 16.09 22.25
N TYR A 460 -7.40 15.16 21.75
CA TYR A 460 -6.99 15.12 20.35
C TYR A 460 -8.14 14.81 19.39
N GLY A 461 -9.10 14.00 19.79
CA GLY A 461 -10.31 13.73 19.00
C GLY A 461 -11.17 14.95 18.68
N TYR A 462 -10.97 16.04 19.43
CA TYR A 462 -11.68 17.29 19.24
C TYR A 462 -10.92 18.35 18.44
N VAL A 463 -9.63 18.16 18.20
CA VAL A 463 -8.75 19.18 17.57
C VAL A 463 -8.89 19.18 16.04
N HIS A 464 -9.20 18.05 15.43
CA HIS A 464 -9.39 17.94 13.99
C HIS A 464 -10.87 17.88 13.64
N PRO A 465 -11.44 18.87 12.92
CA PRO A 465 -12.86 18.90 12.57
C PRO A 465 -13.37 17.64 11.83
N TRP A 466 -12.50 16.98 11.05
CA TRP A 466 -12.84 15.73 10.36
C TRP A 466 -12.80 14.51 11.29
N MET A 467 -12.10 14.57 12.42
CA MET A 467 -12.12 13.54 13.47
C MET A 467 -13.31 13.69 14.41
N ALA A 468 -13.85 14.90 14.58
CA ALA A 468 -15.12 15.11 15.30
C ALA A 468 -16.32 14.44 14.62
N GLN A 469 -16.16 13.96 13.40
CA GLN A 469 -17.14 13.15 12.67
C GLN A 469 -16.94 11.64 12.86
N LEU A 470 -16.31 11.20 13.96
CA LEU A 470 -16.17 9.79 14.28
C LEU A 470 -17.53 9.18 14.65
N ASP A 471 -18.32 8.96 13.62
CA ASP A 471 -19.46 8.07 13.73
C ASP A 471 -19.02 6.73 14.31
N VAL A 472 -19.83 6.18 15.18
CA VAL A 472 -19.65 4.83 15.72
C VAL A 472 -19.53 3.83 14.57
N GLY A 473 -18.48 3.04 14.56
CA GLY A 473 -18.19 2.07 13.50
C GLY A 473 -17.31 2.59 12.36
N ARG A 474 -16.81 3.82 12.46
CA ARG A 474 -16.01 4.47 11.45
C ARG A 474 -14.59 4.72 11.97
N TYR A 475 -13.60 4.64 11.06
CA TYR A 475 -12.19 4.94 11.33
C TYR A 475 -11.74 4.30 12.67
N ALA A 476 -11.01 5.05 13.48
CA ALA A 476 -10.55 4.59 14.79
C ALA A 476 -11.67 4.30 15.79
N ASN A 477 -12.90 4.81 15.62
CA ASN A 477 -14.03 4.46 16.49
C ASN A 477 -14.72 3.16 16.04
N GLY A 478 -13.94 2.10 15.92
CA GLY A 478 -14.40 0.75 15.65
C GLY A 478 -14.63 0.44 14.16
N GLY A 479 -13.99 1.14 13.23
CA GLY A 479 -13.88 0.71 11.84
C GLY A 479 -13.11 -0.61 11.75
N SER A 480 -13.38 -1.44 10.74
CA SER A 480 -12.65 -2.68 10.47
C SER A 480 -11.59 -2.41 9.41
N TYR A 481 -10.34 -2.30 9.81
CA TYR A 481 -9.21 -2.08 8.91
C TYR A 481 -8.77 -3.39 8.26
N HIS A 482 -8.72 -3.42 6.93
CA HIS A 482 -8.35 -4.65 6.20
C HIS A 482 -7.00 -5.20 6.68
N ILE A 483 -5.94 -4.38 6.64
CA ILE A 483 -4.61 -4.84 7.02
C ILE A 483 -4.56 -5.36 8.46
N TYR A 484 -5.05 -4.60 9.43
CA TYR A 484 -4.92 -4.96 10.84
C TYR A 484 -5.75 -6.19 11.20
N GLU A 485 -6.97 -6.31 10.67
CA GLU A 485 -7.81 -7.48 10.89
C GLU A 485 -7.19 -8.74 10.25
N MET A 486 -6.67 -8.61 9.03
CA MET A 486 -6.01 -9.75 8.36
C MET A 486 -4.74 -10.19 9.09
N LEU A 487 -3.87 -9.25 9.49
CA LEU A 487 -2.66 -9.57 10.25
C LEU A 487 -2.99 -10.17 11.62
N PHE A 488 -4.06 -9.72 12.26
CA PHE A 488 -4.58 -10.32 13.49
C PHE A 488 -4.99 -11.78 13.31
N HIS A 489 -5.69 -12.10 12.23
CA HIS A 489 -6.05 -13.48 11.93
C HIS A 489 -4.83 -14.33 11.58
N ILE A 490 -3.86 -13.80 10.82
CA ILE A 490 -2.61 -14.49 10.52
C ILE A 490 -1.85 -14.83 11.81
N ALA A 491 -1.70 -13.86 12.71
CA ALA A 491 -1.05 -14.09 14.00
C ALA A 491 -1.82 -15.13 14.84
N ALA A 492 -3.14 -15.02 14.91
CA ALA A 492 -3.97 -16.01 15.62
C ALA A 492 -3.82 -17.43 15.05
N HIS A 493 -3.68 -17.56 13.73
CA HIS A 493 -3.40 -18.87 13.08
C HIS A 493 -2.06 -19.44 13.55
N LEU A 494 -1.00 -18.63 13.58
CA LEU A 494 0.33 -19.04 14.06
C LEU A 494 0.32 -19.53 15.51
N HIS A 495 -0.58 -19.00 16.32
CA HIS A 495 -0.82 -19.42 17.71
C HIS A 495 -1.88 -20.54 17.85
N GLY A 496 -2.36 -21.12 16.75
CA GLY A 496 -3.24 -22.29 16.74
C GLY A 496 -4.75 -22.01 16.74
N ALA A 497 -5.20 -20.81 16.41
CA ALA A 497 -6.63 -20.52 16.21
C ALA A 497 -7.13 -21.22 14.91
N LYS A 498 -8.01 -22.21 15.06
CA LYS A 498 -8.43 -23.10 13.96
C LYS A 498 -9.32 -22.41 12.92
N ASP A 499 -10.06 -21.39 13.32
CA ASP A 499 -11.01 -20.63 12.48
C ASP A 499 -10.41 -19.35 11.90
N ALA A 500 -9.13 -19.08 12.17
CA ALA A 500 -8.48 -17.84 11.74
C ALA A 500 -8.46 -17.69 10.22
N VAL A 501 -8.18 -18.78 9.49
CA VAL A 501 -8.16 -18.77 8.00
C VAL A 501 -9.56 -18.53 7.44
N ASP A 502 -10.58 -19.12 8.02
CA ASP A 502 -11.97 -18.90 7.59
C ASP A 502 -12.40 -17.44 7.83
N ASN A 503 -11.92 -16.83 8.92
CA ASN A 503 -12.13 -15.41 9.19
C ASN A 503 -11.35 -14.49 8.24
N MET A 504 -10.12 -14.87 7.83
CA MET A 504 -9.41 -14.16 6.76
C MET A 504 -10.21 -14.18 5.45
N ILE A 505 -10.74 -15.34 5.05
CA ILE A 505 -11.56 -15.50 3.85
C ILE A 505 -12.82 -14.62 3.96
N ARG A 506 -13.50 -14.67 5.10
CA ARG A 506 -14.67 -13.82 5.36
C ARG A 506 -14.32 -12.33 5.23
N ARG A 507 -13.21 -11.88 5.82
CA ARG A 507 -12.80 -10.48 5.76
C ARG A 507 -12.53 -10.01 4.34
N LEU A 508 -11.84 -10.82 3.55
CA LEU A 508 -11.61 -10.55 2.13
C LEU A 508 -12.94 -10.42 1.38
N PHE A 509 -13.88 -11.33 1.60
CA PHE A 509 -15.17 -11.32 0.90
C PHE A 509 -16.02 -10.11 1.25
N ILE A 510 -15.96 -9.60 2.49
CA ILE A 510 -16.65 -8.37 2.88
C ILE A 510 -16.23 -7.21 1.96
N ASP A 511 -14.93 -7.03 1.74
CA ASP A 511 -14.43 -5.98 0.86
C ASP A 511 -14.81 -6.21 -0.60
N LEU A 512 -14.53 -7.43 -1.11
CA LEU A 512 -14.74 -7.73 -2.52
C LEU A 512 -16.22 -7.75 -2.92
N ASP A 513 -17.12 -8.16 -2.03
CA ASP A 513 -18.56 -8.13 -2.28
C ASP A 513 -19.12 -6.70 -2.32
N TYR A 514 -18.48 -5.78 -1.60
CA TYR A 514 -18.91 -4.39 -1.60
C TYR A 514 -18.70 -3.72 -2.97
N ASP A 515 -17.46 -3.70 -3.48
CA ASP A 515 -17.16 -3.05 -4.77
C ASP A 515 -15.99 -3.70 -5.55
N GLY A 516 -15.50 -4.85 -5.11
CA GLY A 516 -14.40 -5.57 -5.76
C GLY A 516 -13.02 -5.03 -5.42
N ALA A 517 -12.85 -4.22 -4.37
CA ALA A 517 -11.57 -3.69 -3.91
C ALA A 517 -11.36 -3.93 -2.42
N THR A 518 -10.11 -3.78 -1.95
CA THR A 518 -9.82 -3.72 -0.52
C THR A 518 -9.80 -2.27 -0.05
N HIS A 519 -10.35 -2.02 1.13
CA HIS A 519 -10.52 -0.66 1.67
C HIS A 519 -9.56 -0.41 2.82
N GLU A 520 -9.27 0.87 3.09
CA GLU A 520 -8.56 1.25 4.31
C GLU A 520 -9.32 0.68 5.51
N TYR A 521 -10.63 0.94 5.60
CA TYR A 521 -11.52 0.28 6.57
C TYR A 521 -12.94 0.12 6.01
N MET A 522 -13.67 -0.85 6.57
CA MET A 522 -15.13 -0.97 6.44
C MET A 522 -15.81 -0.33 7.64
N HIS A 523 -16.91 0.34 7.39
CA HIS A 523 -17.77 0.87 8.46
C HIS A 523 -18.55 -0.26 9.12
N THR A 524 -18.22 -0.60 10.36
CA THR A 524 -18.72 -1.81 11.03
C THR A 524 -20.21 -1.80 11.40
N VAL A 525 -20.89 -0.66 11.27
CA VAL A 525 -22.34 -0.54 11.50
C VAL A 525 -23.11 -0.50 10.18
N ARG A 526 -22.60 0.23 9.19
CA ARG A 526 -23.34 0.50 7.94
C ARG A 526 -22.86 -0.32 6.74
N GLY A 527 -21.69 -0.98 6.83
CA GLY A 527 -21.17 -1.89 5.82
C GLY A 527 -20.69 -1.22 4.52
N PHE A 528 -20.28 0.03 4.56
CA PHE A 528 -19.63 0.66 3.41
C PHE A 528 -18.11 0.74 3.59
N GLY A 529 -17.39 0.62 2.48
CA GLY A 529 -15.93 0.81 2.43
C GLY A 529 -15.55 2.28 2.43
N SER A 530 -14.43 2.59 3.08
CA SER A 530 -13.78 3.89 3.00
C SER A 530 -12.91 3.97 1.74
N LYS A 531 -11.74 4.53 1.84
CA LYS A 531 -10.79 4.65 0.73
C LYS A 531 -10.39 3.28 0.18
N ALA A 532 -10.75 3.03 -1.07
CA ALA A 532 -10.38 1.81 -1.78
C ALA A 532 -8.88 1.80 -2.11
N ASN A 533 -8.32 0.61 -2.30
CA ASN A 533 -6.95 0.39 -2.72
C ASN A 533 -5.90 1.08 -1.81
N GLN A 534 -6.07 0.96 -0.51
CA GLN A 534 -5.04 1.35 0.42
C GLN A 534 -3.84 0.40 0.26
N GLY A 535 -2.68 0.96 -0.14
CA GLY A 535 -1.55 0.17 -0.65
C GLY A 535 -0.99 -0.87 0.34
N TRP A 536 -0.99 -0.57 1.63
CA TRP A 536 -0.54 -1.50 2.66
C TRP A 536 -1.34 -2.80 2.74
N ASN A 537 -2.61 -2.81 2.27
CA ASN A 537 -3.44 -4.00 2.31
C ASN A 537 -2.84 -5.18 1.52
N ALA A 538 -2.10 -4.89 0.45
CA ALA A 538 -1.46 -5.91 -0.36
C ALA A 538 -0.34 -6.68 0.38
N ALA A 539 0.27 -6.10 1.40
CA ALA A 539 1.31 -6.74 2.20
C ALA A 539 0.85 -8.04 2.86
N VAL A 540 -0.42 -8.09 3.26
CA VAL A 540 -1.04 -9.27 3.91
C VAL A 540 -0.86 -10.52 3.07
N TYR A 541 -1.06 -10.42 1.76
CA TYR A 541 -0.99 -11.56 0.85
C TYR A 541 0.45 -12.06 0.68
N ALA A 542 1.42 -11.15 0.61
CA ALA A 542 2.84 -11.49 0.51
C ALA A 542 3.35 -12.13 1.82
N ILE A 543 2.91 -11.63 2.96
CA ILE A 543 3.22 -12.21 4.27
C ILE A 543 2.64 -13.61 4.36
N TRP A 544 1.36 -13.79 4.01
CA TRP A 544 0.71 -15.10 4.05
C TRP A 544 1.33 -16.10 3.08
N ASP A 545 1.68 -15.68 1.87
CA ASP A 545 2.39 -16.53 0.90
C ASP A 545 3.76 -16.97 1.44
N THR A 546 4.48 -16.07 2.11
CA THR A 546 5.76 -16.39 2.77
C THR A 546 5.57 -17.47 3.84
N LEU A 547 4.53 -17.36 4.68
CA LEU A 547 4.20 -18.37 5.69
C LEU A 547 3.76 -19.69 5.07
N CYS A 548 2.94 -19.65 4.01
CA CYS A 548 2.55 -20.86 3.27
C CYS A 548 3.76 -21.60 2.69
N ARG A 549 4.73 -20.89 2.14
CA ARG A 549 5.97 -21.50 1.60
C ARG A 549 6.84 -22.13 2.67
N ARG A 550 6.79 -21.60 3.90
CA ARG A 550 7.48 -22.19 5.06
C ARG A 550 6.75 -23.40 5.67
N GLY A 551 5.50 -23.64 5.29
CA GLY A 551 4.64 -24.66 5.88
C GLY A 551 3.85 -24.19 7.09
N ASP A 552 3.93 -22.91 7.45
CA ASP A 552 3.26 -22.29 8.60
C ASP A 552 1.87 -21.70 8.23
N GLY A 553 1.52 -21.68 6.93
CA GLY A 553 0.26 -21.13 6.42
C GLY A 553 -0.63 -22.19 5.78
N ASP A 554 -1.88 -21.82 5.52
CA ASP A 554 -2.91 -22.66 4.89
C ASP A 554 -3.33 -22.06 3.54
N ARG A 555 -3.17 -22.82 2.47
CA ARG A 555 -3.48 -22.36 1.11
C ARG A 555 -4.96 -22.17 0.82
N ARG A 556 -5.87 -22.68 1.66
CA ARG A 556 -7.33 -22.47 1.50
C ARG A 556 -7.71 -21.00 1.33
N PHE A 557 -6.95 -20.10 1.94
CA PHE A 557 -7.16 -18.66 1.75
C PHE A 557 -6.97 -18.24 0.29
N PHE A 558 -5.86 -18.67 -0.34
CA PHE A 558 -5.61 -18.34 -1.75
C PHE A 558 -6.58 -19.00 -2.70
N ASP A 559 -6.97 -20.25 -2.44
CA ASP A 559 -7.96 -20.97 -3.26
C ASP A 559 -9.32 -20.25 -3.23
N ALA A 560 -9.73 -19.78 -2.05
CA ALA A 560 -10.96 -19.00 -1.89
C ALA A 560 -10.85 -17.61 -2.54
N ALA A 561 -9.71 -16.93 -2.37
CA ALA A 561 -9.45 -15.65 -2.99
C ALA A 561 -9.47 -15.74 -4.53
N GLU A 562 -8.81 -16.74 -5.10
CA GLU A 562 -8.79 -16.97 -6.54
C GLU A 562 -10.19 -17.20 -7.09
N LYS A 563 -10.97 -18.06 -6.43
CA LYS A 563 -12.36 -18.30 -6.81
C LYS A 563 -13.15 -16.99 -6.80
N LYS A 564 -13.03 -16.19 -5.74
CA LYS A 564 -13.76 -14.94 -5.58
C LYS A 564 -13.36 -13.89 -6.64
N PHE A 565 -12.05 -13.74 -6.92
CA PHE A 565 -11.57 -12.84 -7.95
C PHE A 565 -12.04 -13.21 -9.38
N ARG A 566 -12.36 -14.48 -9.63
CA ARG A 566 -12.93 -14.90 -10.92
C ARG A 566 -14.42 -14.57 -11.05
N GLU A 567 -15.13 -14.41 -9.93
CA GLU A 567 -16.55 -14.07 -9.88
C GLU A 567 -16.80 -12.55 -10.05
N ILE A 568 -15.83 -11.75 -9.64
CA ILE A 568 -15.85 -10.27 -9.71
C ILE A 568 -15.35 -9.78 -11.05
#